data_ebc324ae4472574b688288f27f12eacf
#
_entry.id   ebc324ae4472574b688288f27f12eacf
#
_cell.length_a   1.000
_cell.length_b   1.000
_cell.length_c   1.000
_cell.angle_alpha   90.00
_cell.angle_beta   90.00
_cell.angle_gamma   90.00
#
_symmetry.space_group_name_H-M   'P 1'
#
loop_
_entity.id
_entity.type
_entity.pdbx_description
1 polymer ?
#
loop_
_entity_poly.entity_id
_entity_poly.type
_entity_poly.pdbx_seq_one_letter_code
_entity_poly.pdbx_strand_id
1 'polypeptide(L)'
;WTGNSMEEKLFDSFDMRDENGKLTNAGALLADDSPIRHSRLFCTRWNGLDKSGGMVDALDSAEYSGSLIILLNEGVSFVKRNMKTRWKKTADSRIEMPDYCERSVFEALVNALIHRDYLILGSEVHIDIYDDRLTIYSPGGMPDGTRIQERDLSSISSTRRNPVLADI
;
A
#
# COMPACT_ATOMS: atom_id res chain seq x y z
N TRP A 1 2.58 2.85 14.87
CA TRP A 1 3.27 4.04 15.41
C TRP A 1 2.21 5.02 15.92
N THR A 2 2.26 5.32 17.20
CA THR A 2 1.25 6.17 17.87
C THR A 2 1.75 7.60 18.08
N GLY A 3 2.72 8.07 17.30
CA GLY A 3 3.37 9.37 17.48
C GLY A 3 4.44 9.38 18.58
N ASN A 4 4.74 8.26 19.21
CA ASN A 4 5.84 8.14 20.16
C ASN A 4 7.16 7.92 19.40
N SER A 5 8.23 8.55 19.84
CA SER A 5 9.57 8.28 19.31
C SER A 5 9.93 6.81 19.53
N MET A 6 10.46 6.17 18.51
CA MET A 6 10.96 4.81 18.60
C MET A 6 12.15 4.76 19.56
N GLU A 7 12.16 3.79 20.48
CA GLU A 7 13.32 3.59 21.37
C GLU A 7 14.56 3.25 20.54
N GLU A 8 15.72 3.78 20.95
CA GLU A 8 16.98 3.64 20.22
C GLU A 8 17.37 2.18 19.95
N LYS A 9 17.07 1.29 20.91
CA LYS A 9 17.26 -0.17 20.78
C LYS A 9 16.50 -0.82 19.64
N LEU A 10 15.33 -0.28 19.27
CA LEU A 10 14.51 -0.83 18.19
C LEU A 10 15.11 -0.53 16.81
N PHE A 11 15.82 0.60 16.67
CA PHE A 11 16.53 0.90 15.42
C PHE A 11 17.58 -0.15 15.08
N ASP A 12 18.30 -0.64 16.09
CA ASP A 12 19.32 -1.66 15.91
C ASP A 12 18.69 -3.04 15.75
N SER A 13 17.62 -3.35 16.51
CA SER A 13 16.93 -4.63 16.43
C SER A 13 16.27 -4.92 15.09
N PHE A 14 15.89 -3.87 14.37
CA PHE A 14 15.25 -3.97 13.04
C PHE A 14 16.17 -3.52 11.90
N ASP A 15 17.48 -3.52 12.10
CA ASP A 15 18.46 -3.13 11.08
C ASP A 15 18.14 -1.78 10.39
N MET A 16 17.59 -0.82 11.14
CA MET A 16 17.24 0.49 10.62
C MET A 16 18.43 1.45 10.52
N ARG A 17 19.52 1.14 11.20
CA ARG A 17 20.81 1.87 11.16
C ARG A 17 21.95 0.92 10.85
N ASP A 18 22.97 1.45 10.17
CA ASP A 18 24.25 0.77 9.97
C ASP A 18 25.19 0.97 11.19
N GLU A 19 26.36 0.31 11.16
CA GLU A 19 27.39 0.40 12.20
C GLU A 19 27.90 1.84 12.45
N ASN A 20 27.70 2.76 11.51
CA ASN A 20 28.07 4.16 11.60
C ASN A 20 26.91 5.04 12.08
N GLY A 21 25.77 4.46 12.45
CA GLY A 21 24.56 5.16 12.88
C GLY A 21 23.75 5.82 11.77
N LYS A 22 24.05 5.54 10.48
CA LYS A 22 23.29 6.04 9.33
C LYS A 22 22.08 5.15 9.08
N LEU A 23 20.99 5.74 8.62
CA LEU A 23 19.81 4.97 8.23
C LEU A 23 20.12 4.01 7.09
N THR A 24 19.70 2.78 7.25
CA THR A 24 19.62 1.81 6.14
C THR A 24 18.47 2.20 5.19
N ASN A 25 18.33 1.54 4.04
CA ASN A 25 17.19 1.77 3.15
C ASN A 25 15.85 1.51 3.85
N ALA A 26 15.77 0.49 4.72
CA ALA A 26 14.56 0.22 5.50
C ALA A 26 14.28 1.36 6.49
N GLY A 27 15.28 1.82 7.24
CA GLY A 27 15.14 2.96 8.14
C GLY A 27 14.74 4.24 7.40
N ALA A 28 15.30 4.48 6.21
CA ALA A 28 14.95 5.63 5.39
C ALA A 28 13.51 5.58 4.85
N LEU A 29 12.99 4.39 4.53
CA LEU A 29 11.60 4.20 4.09
C LEU A 29 10.59 4.39 5.23
N LEU A 30 11.02 4.18 6.47
CA LEU A 30 10.17 4.32 7.67
C LEU A 30 10.31 5.67 8.37
N ALA A 31 11.27 6.50 7.94
CA ALA A 31 11.43 7.85 8.45
C ALA A 31 10.24 8.74 8.04
N ASP A 32 9.75 9.57 8.97
CA ASP A 32 8.60 10.46 8.73
C ASP A 32 8.85 11.39 7.53
N ASP A 33 10.08 11.89 7.40
CA ASP A 33 10.56 12.62 6.23
C ASP A 33 11.51 11.71 5.43
N SER A 34 10.91 10.80 4.66
CA SER A 34 11.68 9.82 3.90
C SER A 34 12.52 10.48 2.81
N PRO A 35 13.85 10.27 2.78
CA PRO A 35 14.71 10.79 1.72
C PRO A 35 14.52 10.05 0.37
N ILE A 36 13.74 8.97 0.36
CA ILE A 36 13.51 8.14 -0.83
C ILE A 36 12.38 8.72 -1.65
N ARG A 37 12.69 9.62 -2.58
CA ARG A 37 11.73 10.41 -3.35
C ARG A 37 10.71 9.61 -4.17
N HIS A 38 11.05 8.40 -4.60
CA HIS A 38 10.16 7.52 -5.36
C HIS A 38 9.32 6.60 -4.47
N SER A 39 9.46 6.70 -3.13
CA SER A 39 8.54 6.05 -2.18
C SER A 39 7.29 6.92 -2.04
N ARG A 40 6.39 6.80 -3.01
CA ARG A 40 5.13 7.55 -3.07
C ARG A 40 3.97 6.62 -3.39
N LEU A 41 2.78 7.08 -3.05
CA LEU A 41 1.51 6.41 -3.34
C LEU A 41 0.61 7.36 -4.13
N PHE A 42 0.19 6.94 -5.31
CA PHE A 42 -0.79 7.62 -6.13
C PHE A 42 -2.14 6.93 -6.00
N CYS A 43 -3.17 7.69 -5.72
CA CYS A 43 -4.53 7.19 -5.55
C CYS A 43 -5.47 7.92 -6.50
N THR A 44 -6.29 7.19 -7.25
CA THR A 44 -7.28 7.78 -8.16
C THR A 44 -8.61 7.04 -8.06
N ARG A 45 -9.69 7.79 -7.91
CA ARG A 45 -11.07 7.31 -8.09
C ARG A 45 -11.52 7.72 -9.49
N TRP A 46 -11.55 6.78 -10.41
CA TRP A 46 -11.96 7.00 -11.78
C TRP A 46 -13.49 7.12 -11.91
N ASN A 47 -13.94 7.85 -12.92
CA ASN A 47 -15.35 7.99 -13.25
C ASN A 47 -15.72 6.92 -14.29
N GLY A 48 -16.21 5.77 -13.85
CA GLY A 48 -16.61 4.68 -14.72
C GLY A 48 -15.76 3.41 -14.57
N LEU A 49 -15.68 2.63 -15.65
CA LEU A 49 -15.06 1.30 -15.65
C LEU A 49 -13.60 1.29 -16.10
N ASP A 50 -13.11 2.41 -16.66
CA ASP A 50 -11.74 2.57 -17.15
C ASP A 50 -11.22 4.00 -16.94
N LYS A 51 -10.00 4.28 -17.42
CA LYS A 51 -9.33 5.59 -17.28
C LYS A 51 -9.81 6.63 -18.31
N SER A 52 -10.72 6.28 -19.20
CA SER A 52 -11.22 7.11 -20.29
C SER A 52 -12.72 7.43 -20.15
N GLY A 53 -13.13 7.89 -18.99
CA GLY A 53 -14.54 7.99 -18.58
C GLY A 53 -15.37 9.16 -19.15
N GLY A 54 -14.98 9.80 -20.25
CA GLY A 54 -15.79 10.86 -20.89
C GLY A 54 -15.38 12.29 -20.51
N MET A 55 -16.33 13.19 -20.17
CA MET A 55 -16.01 14.60 -19.86
C MET A 55 -15.28 14.79 -18.52
N VAL A 56 -15.38 13.82 -17.61
CA VAL A 56 -14.71 13.83 -16.30
C VAL A 56 -14.04 12.49 -16.11
N ASP A 57 -12.71 12.48 -16.08
CA ASP A 57 -11.92 11.25 -15.99
C ASP A 57 -11.83 10.72 -14.56
N ALA A 58 -11.57 11.59 -13.59
CA ALA A 58 -11.41 11.21 -12.19
C ALA A 58 -12.36 12.00 -11.27
N LEU A 59 -12.91 11.32 -10.27
CA LEU A 59 -13.78 11.88 -9.24
C LEU A 59 -13.01 12.34 -8.00
N ASP A 60 -11.88 11.70 -7.70
CA ASP A 60 -10.96 12.06 -6.62
C ASP A 60 -9.55 11.58 -6.97
N SER A 61 -8.54 12.34 -6.59
CA SER A 61 -7.15 11.95 -6.74
C SER A 61 -6.29 12.52 -5.62
N ALA A 62 -5.28 11.75 -5.22
CA ALA A 62 -4.32 12.16 -4.20
C ALA A 62 -2.96 11.55 -4.47
N GLU A 63 -1.91 12.28 -4.09
CA GLU A 63 -0.54 11.81 -4.06
C GLU A 63 -0.03 11.92 -2.62
N TYR A 64 0.57 10.84 -2.11
CA TYR A 64 1.12 10.78 -0.77
C TYR A 64 2.60 10.45 -0.80
N SER A 65 3.35 11.09 0.08
CA SER A 65 4.77 10.87 0.33
C SER A 65 5.05 10.83 1.83
N GLY A 66 6.22 10.34 2.22
CA GLY A 66 6.62 10.19 3.62
C GLY A 66 6.94 8.74 3.96
N SER A 67 6.81 8.38 5.23
CA SER A 67 7.06 7.00 5.68
C SER A 67 6.06 6.01 5.09
N LEU A 68 6.46 4.74 4.99
CA LEU A 68 5.56 3.67 4.55
C LEU A 68 4.29 3.57 5.40
N ILE A 69 4.38 3.93 6.69
CA ILE A 69 3.24 3.96 7.61
C ILE A 69 2.25 5.06 7.21
N ILE A 70 2.76 6.24 6.85
CA ILE A 70 1.92 7.32 6.31
C ILE A 70 1.26 6.88 5.01
N LEU A 71 2.02 6.30 4.07
CA LEU A 71 1.47 5.82 2.80
C LEU A 71 0.38 4.77 3.00
N LEU A 72 0.59 3.83 3.94
CA LEU A 72 -0.40 2.81 4.30
C LEU A 72 -1.69 3.43 4.85
N ASN A 73 -1.58 4.30 5.85
CA ASN A 73 -2.73 4.93 6.50
C ASN A 73 -3.52 5.83 5.54
N GLU A 74 -2.82 6.62 4.72
CA GLU A 74 -3.44 7.49 3.73
C GLU A 74 -4.10 6.69 2.59
N GLY A 75 -3.47 5.61 2.15
CA GLY A 75 -4.04 4.72 1.13
C GLY A 75 -5.33 4.03 1.62
N VAL A 76 -5.33 3.50 2.83
CA VAL A 76 -6.54 2.93 3.45
C VAL A 76 -7.63 3.99 3.60
N SER A 77 -7.26 5.20 4.05
CA SER A 77 -8.20 6.32 4.21
C SER A 77 -8.78 6.76 2.86
N PHE A 78 -7.96 6.77 1.79
CA PHE A 78 -8.42 7.06 0.43
C PHE A 78 -9.46 6.04 -0.04
N VAL A 79 -9.20 4.75 0.16
CA VAL A 79 -10.17 3.70 -0.21
C VAL A 79 -11.46 3.85 0.58
N LYS A 80 -11.38 4.06 1.90
CA LYS A 80 -12.57 4.24 2.76
C LYS A 80 -13.48 5.39 2.30
N ARG A 81 -12.91 6.55 1.94
CA ARG A 81 -13.73 7.70 1.52
C ARG A 81 -14.29 7.56 0.10
N ASN A 82 -13.70 6.69 -0.72
CA ASN A 82 -14.08 6.52 -2.13
C ASN A 82 -14.87 5.22 -2.41
N MET A 83 -14.99 4.31 -1.44
CA MET A 83 -15.82 3.12 -1.57
C MET A 83 -17.29 3.45 -1.26
N LYS A 84 -18.21 2.74 -1.90
CA LYS A 84 -19.64 2.81 -1.60
C LYS A 84 -19.95 1.87 -0.44
N THR A 85 -20.77 2.32 0.49
CA THR A 85 -21.31 1.47 1.56
C THR A 85 -22.81 1.35 1.36
N ARG A 86 -23.26 0.17 0.98
CA ARG A 86 -24.68 -0.18 0.92
C ARG A 86 -25.15 -0.59 2.31
N TRP A 87 -26.43 -0.50 2.56
CA TRP A 87 -26.98 -0.94 3.84
C TRP A 87 -28.38 -1.55 3.65
N LYS A 88 -28.75 -2.43 4.58
CA LYS A 88 -30.08 -3.04 4.66
C LYS A 88 -30.66 -2.81 6.05
N LYS A 89 -31.91 -2.36 6.13
CA LYS A 89 -32.64 -2.25 7.41
C LYS A 89 -32.88 -3.64 7.99
N THR A 90 -32.72 -3.75 9.30
CA THR A 90 -33.24 -4.85 10.14
C THR A 90 -34.40 -4.33 11.00
N ALA A 91 -34.94 -5.16 11.89
CA ALA A 91 -36.06 -4.74 12.76
C ALA A 91 -35.69 -3.56 13.68
N ASP A 92 -34.43 -3.52 14.15
CA ASP A 92 -33.96 -2.62 15.22
C ASP A 92 -32.70 -1.83 14.82
N SER A 93 -32.08 -2.12 13.66
CA SER A 93 -30.83 -1.48 13.22
C SER A 93 -30.63 -1.50 11.69
N ARG A 94 -29.41 -1.31 11.24
CA ARG A 94 -29.02 -1.52 9.84
C ARG A 94 -27.75 -2.36 9.77
N ILE A 95 -27.64 -3.18 8.74
CA ILE A 95 -26.42 -3.88 8.36
C ILE A 95 -25.78 -3.09 7.25
N GLU A 96 -24.53 -2.68 7.44
CA GLU A 96 -23.72 -2.02 6.44
C GLU A 96 -22.93 -3.05 5.64
N MET A 97 -22.85 -2.82 4.34
CA MET A 97 -22.17 -3.69 3.37
C MET A 97 -21.24 -2.81 2.52
N PRO A 98 -20.02 -2.54 2.99
CA PRO A 98 -19.01 -1.84 2.18
C PRO A 98 -18.65 -2.68 0.97
N ASP A 99 -18.28 -2.01 -0.15
CA ASP A 99 -17.87 -2.69 -1.38
C ASP A 99 -16.59 -3.51 -1.19
N TYR A 100 -15.70 -3.09 -0.29
CA TYR A 100 -14.43 -3.76 0.01
C TYR A 100 -14.30 -4.04 1.51
N CYS A 101 -13.76 -5.21 1.85
CA CYS A 101 -13.39 -5.55 3.22
C CYS A 101 -12.15 -4.75 3.62
N GLU A 102 -12.23 -3.98 4.70
CA GLU A 102 -11.12 -3.14 5.19
C GLU A 102 -9.83 -3.93 5.41
N ARG A 103 -9.94 -5.12 6.02
CA ARG A 103 -8.80 -5.99 6.26
C ARG A 103 -8.11 -6.40 4.95
N SER A 104 -8.89 -6.77 3.94
CA SER A 104 -8.34 -7.17 2.63
C SER A 104 -7.64 -6.00 1.94
N VAL A 105 -8.18 -4.79 2.03
CA VAL A 105 -7.54 -3.58 1.51
C VAL A 105 -6.24 -3.29 2.24
N PHE A 106 -6.26 -3.35 3.57
CA PHE A 106 -5.07 -3.16 4.40
C PHE A 106 -3.97 -4.16 4.05
N GLU A 107 -4.28 -5.46 4.03
CA GLU A 107 -3.32 -6.51 3.70
C GLU A 107 -2.77 -6.37 2.27
N ALA A 108 -3.61 -6.04 1.30
CA ALA A 108 -3.18 -5.83 -0.08
C ALA A 108 -2.23 -4.63 -0.20
N LEU A 109 -2.50 -3.55 0.53
CA LEU A 109 -1.66 -2.36 0.51
C LEU A 109 -0.35 -2.57 1.27
N VAL A 110 -0.37 -3.25 2.42
CA VAL A 110 0.85 -3.70 3.11
C VAL A 110 1.72 -4.51 2.15
N ASN A 111 1.15 -5.52 1.48
CA ASN A 111 1.88 -6.34 0.52
C ASN A 111 2.44 -5.51 -0.64
N ALA A 112 1.69 -4.55 -1.16
CA ALA A 112 2.15 -3.67 -2.25
C ALA A 112 3.36 -2.83 -1.82
N LEU A 113 3.40 -2.36 -0.58
CA LEU A 113 4.49 -1.54 -0.03
C LEU A 113 5.72 -2.39 0.34
N ILE A 114 5.54 -3.51 1.08
CA ILE A 114 6.67 -4.33 1.54
C ILE A 114 7.31 -5.18 0.43
N HIS A 115 6.56 -5.54 -0.62
CA HIS A 115 7.08 -6.31 -1.76
C HIS A 115 7.48 -5.46 -2.97
N ARG A 116 7.33 -4.12 -2.88
CA ARG A 116 7.77 -3.21 -3.92
C ARG A 116 9.27 -3.38 -4.22
N ASP A 117 9.62 -3.31 -5.49
CA ASP A 117 11.02 -3.19 -5.89
C ASP A 117 11.47 -1.72 -5.83
N TYR A 118 12.17 -1.38 -4.76
CA TYR A 118 12.66 -0.01 -4.52
C TYR A 118 13.86 0.37 -5.39
N LEU A 119 14.38 -0.54 -6.21
CA LEU A 119 15.39 -0.22 -7.24
C LEU A 119 14.75 0.35 -8.51
N ILE A 120 13.44 0.19 -8.69
CA ILE A 120 12.70 0.78 -9.80
C ILE A 120 12.34 2.23 -9.44
N LEU A 121 13.04 3.20 -10.07
CA LEU A 121 12.93 4.61 -9.74
C LEU A 121 11.80 5.34 -10.47
N GLY A 122 11.36 4.82 -11.61
CA GLY A 122 10.40 5.49 -12.50
C GLY A 122 8.96 5.01 -12.39
N SER A 123 8.59 4.36 -11.28
CA SER A 123 7.23 3.88 -11.05
C SER A 123 6.93 3.80 -9.56
N GLU A 124 5.74 4.17 -9.17
CA GLU A 124 5.27 4.23 -7.79
C GLU A 124 4.19 3.18 -7.53
N VAL A 125 3.72 3.10 -6.28
CA VAL A 125 2.53 2.30 -5.93
C VAL A 125 1.28 3.09 -6.30
N HIS A 126 0.31 2.43 -6.93
CA HIS A 126 -0.94 3.04 -7.34
C HIS A 126 -2.15 2.32 -6.75
N ILE A 127 -3.14 3.08 -6.32
CA ILE A 127 -4.49 2.62 -6.02
C ILE A 127 -5.42 3.25 -7.05
N ASP A 128 -6.05 2.41 -7.87
CA ASP A 128 -7.07 2.83 -8.82
C ASP A 128 -8.42 2.23 -8.42
N ILE A 129 -9.42 3.06 -8.16
CA ILE A 129 -10.78 2.66 -7.83
C ILE A 129 -11.68 2.98 -9.01
N TYR A 130 -12.36 1.98 -9.55
CA TYR A 130 -13.37 2.08 -10.61
C TYR A 130 -14.77 1.82 -10.06
N ASP A 131 -15.77 1.85 -10.91
CA ASP A 131 -17.14 1.58 -10.48
C ASP A 131 -17.39 0.10 -10.13
N ASP A 132 -16.59 -0.81 -10.66
CA ASP A 132 -16.73 -2.25 -10.55
C ASP A 132 -15.56 -2.94 -9.81
N ARG A 133 -14.43 -2.25 -9.61
CA ARG A 133 -13.22 -2.85 -9.02
C ARG A 133 -12.30 -1.85 -8.36
N LEU A 134 -11.43 -2.37 -7.50
CA LEU A 134 -10.25 -1.71 -6.98
C LEU A 134 -9.01 -2.47 -7.46
N THR A 135 -8.00 -1.76 -7.91
CA THR A 135 -6.69 -2.32 -8.26
C THR A 135 -5.60 -1.64 -7.46
N ILE A 136 -4.64 -2.45 -6.99
CA ILE A 136 -3.42 -1.96 -6.35
C ILE A 136 -2.25 -2.45 -7.21
N TYR A 137 -1.48 -1.51 -7.72
CA TYR A 137 -0.28 -1.78 -8.50
C TYR A 137 0.96 -1.52 -7.64
N SER A 138 1.92 -2.42 -7.71
CA SER A 138 3.24 -2.25 -7.09
C SER A 138 4.34 -2.58 -8.11
N PRO A 139 5.38 -1.73 -8.26
CA PRO A 139 6.48 -2.00 -9.17
C PRO A 139 7.31 -3.23 -8.75
N GLY A 140 7.67 -4.05 -9.72
CA GLY A 140 8.51 -5.23 -9.55
C GLY A 140 7.79 -6.53 -9.92
N GLY A 141 8.58 -7.53 -10.30
CA GLY A 141 8.11 -8.91 -10.54
C GLY A 141 8.31 -9.79 -9.30
N MET A 142 8.22 -11.10 -9.46
CA MET A 142 8.58 -12.03 -8.39
C MET A 142 10.10 -11.94 -8.09
N PRO A 143 10.53 -12.01 -6.81
CA PRO A 143 11.95 -11.91 -6.43
C PRO A 143 12.85 -12.95 -7.09
N ASP A 144 12.30 -14.10 -7.45
CA ASP A 144 12.99 -15.21 -8.11
C ASP A 144 12.93 -15.16 -9.65
N GLY A 145 12.39 -14.05 -10.22
CA GLY A 145 12.27 -13.83 -11.66
C GLY A 145 11.18 -14.64 -12.35
N THR A 146 10.39 -15.43 -11.62
CA THR A 146 9.26 -16.18 -12.18
C THR A 146 8.03 -15.31 -12.38
N ARG A 147 7.03 -15.82 -13.11
CA ARG A 147 5.73 -15.18 -13.28
C ARG A 147 4.68 -15.88 -12.41
N ILE A 148 3.92 -15.10 -11.66
CA ILE A 148 2.88 -15.63 -10.77
C ILE A 148 1.83 -16.44 -11.54
N GLN A 149 1.54 -16.05 -12.80
CA GLN A 149 0.57 -16.72 -13.67
C GLN A 149 1.01 -18.13 -14.08
N GLU A 150 2.30 -18.45 -13.97
CA GLU A 150 2.88 -19.74 -14.32
C GLU A 150 2.97 -20.70 -13.13
N ARG A 151 2.53 -20.26 -11.94
CA ARG A 151 2.60 -21.01 -10.70
C ARG A 151 1.26 -21.55 -10.25
N ASP A 152 1.31 -22.71 -9.61
CA ASP A 152 0.16 -23.22 -8.87
C ASP A 152 -0.04 -22.38 -7.59
N LEU A 153 -1.12 -21.59 -7.56
CA LEU A 153 -1.47 -20.70 -6.46
C LEU A 153 -1.65 -21.43 -5.12
N SER A 154 -1.98 -22.74 -5.14
CA SER A 154 -2.16 -23.54 -3.94
C SER A 154 -0.82 -23.91 -3.26
N SER A 155 0.29 -23.82 -3.99
CA SER A 155 1.63 -24.22 -3.52
C SER A 155 2.64 -23.08 -3.45
N ILE A 156 2.23 -21.83 -3.67
CA ILE A 156 3.13 -20.68 -3.62
C ILE A 156 3.60 -20.41 -2.20
N SER A 157 4.91 -20.50 -1.99
CA SER A 157 5.55 -20.00 -0.78
C SER A 157 5.72 -18.48 -0.87
N SER A 158 5.44 -17.79 0.24
CA SER A 158 5.71 -16.34 0.33
C SER A 158 7.22 -16.11 0.32
N THR A 159 7.70 -15.36 -0.68
CA THR A 159 9.10 -14.90 -0.75
C THR A 159 9.13 -13.41 -0.49
N ARG A 160 9.79 -12.98 0.58
CA ARG A 160 9.89 -11.58 0.98
C ARG A 160 10.96 -10.89 0.15
N ARG A 161 10.61 -9.83 -0.60
CA ARG A 161 11.58 -9.00 -1.31
C ARG A 161 12.39 -8.13 -0.34
N ASN A 162 11.71 -7.54 0.63
CA ASN A 162 12.28 -6.65 1.63
C ASN A 162 12.03 -7.26 3.02
N PRO A 163 12.85 -8.23 3.47
CA PRO A 163 12.59 -8.98 4.71
C PRO A 163 12.51 -8.07 5.92
N VAL A 164 13.41 -7.10 6.04
CA VAL A 164 13.41 -6.15 7.17
C VAL A 164 12.09 -5.39 7.28
N LEU A 165 11.52 -4.93 6.15
CA LEU A 165 10.23 -4.23 6.16
C LEU A 165 9.05 -5.15 6.50
N ALA A 166 9.18 -6.45 6.26
CA ALA A 166 8.13 -7.42 6.52
C ALA A 166 8.11 -7.94 7.98
N ASP A 167 9.16 -7.63 8.76
CA ASP A 167 9.29 -8.02 10.17
C ASP A 167 8.90 -6.89 11.13
N ILE A 168 8.60 -5.69 10.61
CA ILE A 168 8.14 -4.50 11.34
C ILE A 168 6.62 -4.40 11.29
#